data_317fe3c9398b3b936d9c10b37ef5290e
#
_entry.id   317fe3c9398b3b936d9c10b37ef5290e
#
_cell.length_a   1.000
_cell.length_b   1.000
_cell.length_c   1.000
_cell.angle_alpha   90.00
_cell.angle_beta   90.00
_cell.angle_gamma   90.00
#
_symmetry.space_group_name_H-M   'P 1'
#
loop_
_entity.id
_entity.type
_entity.pdbx_description
1 polymer ?
#
loop_
_entity_poly.entity_id
_entity_poly.type
_entity_poly.pdbx_seq_one_letter_code
_entity_poly.pdbx_strand_id
1 'polypeptide(L)'
;MTMLEKQGILTKEEKDQIIEGLESICRDVENKTLEITEEYEDIHSFVEANLIDRIGDAGKKLHTGRSRNDQVALDMKLYTRDEITHLDSLLRELMEVLLKLMEENTETYMPGFTHLQKAQPVTLAHHVGAYFEMFKRCLLYTSPS
;
A
#
# COMPACT_ATOMS: atom_id res chain seq x y z
N MET A 1 -1.51 5.11 21.39
CA MET A 1 -1.07 6.07 22.44
C MET A 1 -2.24 6.89 23.00
N THR A 2 -3.06 7.57 22.19
CA THR A 2 -4.20 8.40 22.66
C THR A 2 -5.22 7.66 23.55
N MET A 3 -5.50 6.38 23.25
CA MET A 3 -6.39 5.56 24.07
C MET A 3 -5.77 5.27 25.46
N LEU A 4 -4.48 4.94 25.50
CA LEU A 4 -3.76 4.65 26.74
C LEU A 4 -3.69 5.88 27.66
N GLU A 5 -3.51 7.07 27.08
CA GLU A 5 -3.55 8.34 27.81
C GLU A 5 -4.95 8.61 28.37
N LYS A 6 -6.01 8.44 27.58
CA LYS A 6 -7.40 8.61 28.04
C LYS A 6 -7.80 7.65 29.16
N GLN A 7 -7.18 6.47 29.23
CA GLN A 7 -7.40 5.48 30.28
C GLN A 7 -6.46 5.67 31.49
N GLY A 8 -5.61 6.71 31.52
CA GLY A 8 -4.67 7.00 32.59
C GLY A 8 -3.50 6.01 32.72
N ILE A 9 -3.24 5.21 31.67
CA ILE A 9 -2.11 4.28 31.62
C ILE A 9 -0.82 5.02 31.25
N LEU A 10 -0.93 6.04 30.41
CA LEU A 10 0.14 6.98 30.06
C LEU A 10 -0.22 8.38 30.55
N THR A 11 0.79 9.16 30.95
CA THR A 11 0.62 10.60 31.10
C THR A 11 0.55 11.27 29.73
N LYS A 12 0.09 12.52 29.71
CA LYS A 12 0.07 13.30 28.47
C LYS A 12 1.48 13.54 27.94
N GLU A 13 2.41 13.83 28.85
CA GLU A 13 3.81 14.07 28.53
C GLU A 13 4.48 12.83 27.91
N GLU A 14 4.25 11.65 28.49
CA GLU A 14 4.77 10.38 27.96
C GLU A 14 4.21 10.07 26.57
N LYS A 15 2.90 10.29 26.37
CA LYS A 15 2.28 10.12 25.05
C LYS A 15 2.93 11.03 24.00
N ASP A 16 3.07 12.33 24.33
CA ASP A 16 3.60 13.34 23.41
C ASP A 16 5.07 13.03 23.08
N GLN A 17 5.91 12.66 24.07
CA GLN A 17 7.29 12.21 23.86
C GLN A 17 7.37 10.98 22.94
N ILE A 18 6.50 9.98 23.13
CA ILE A 18 6.49 8.78 22.28
C ILE A 18 6.12 9.15 20.83
N ILE A 19 5.12 10.00 20.63
CA ILE A 19 4.69 10.41 19.28
C ILE A 19 5.81 11.20 18.59
N GLU A 20 6.39 12.20 19.25
CA GLU A 20 7.50 12.99 18.69
C GLU A 20 8.73 12.13 18.39
N GLY A 21 9.04 11.18 19.26
CA GLY A 21 10.15 10.22 19.06
C GLY A 21 9.92 9.34 17.84
N LEU A 22 8.72 8.80 17.66
CA LEU A 22 8.36 7.98 16.49
C LEU A 22 8.40 8.78 15.20
N GLU A 23 7.86 10.02 15.19
CA GLU A 23 7.92 10.90 14.03
C GLU A 23 9.36 11.29 13.66
N SER A 24 10.23 11.46 14.67
CA SER A 24 11.65 11.70 14.45
C SER A 24 12.34 10.48 13.82
N ILE A 25 12.05 9.25 14.30
CA ILE A 25 12.59 8.01 13.72
C ILE A 25 12.13 7.88 12.26
N CYS A 26 10.86 8.10 11.97
CA CYS A 26 10.31 8.03 10.63
C CYS A 26 11.04 8.99 9.68
N ARG A 27 11.21 10.26 10.07
CA ARG A 27 11.95 11.25 9.29
C ARG A 27 13.41 10.86 9.05
N ASP A 28 14.08 10.29 10.05
CA ASP A 28 15.48 9.89 9.93
C ASP A 28 15.65 8.69 8.97
N VAL A 29 14.71 7.75 8.99
CA VAL A 29 14.67 6.62 8.03
C VAL A 29 14.40 7.13 6.61
N GLU A 30 13.41 8.02 6.43
CA GLU A 30 13.07 8.62 5.14
C GLU A 30 14.24 9.41 4.54
N ASN A 31 14.95 10.16 5.39
CA ASN A 31 16.14 10.94 5.01
C ASN A 31 17.40 10.08 4.87
N LYS A 32 17.31 8.77 5.13
CA LYS A 32 18.46 7.82 5.11
C LYS A 32 19.59 8.21 6.08
N THR A 33 19.26 8.91 7.16
CA THR A 33 20.19 9.22 8.27
C THR A 33 20.19 8.14 9.33
N LEU A 34 19.15 7.31 9.36
CA LEU A 34 19.03 6.12 10.19
C LEU A 34 18.77 4.90 9.28
N GLU A 35 19.74 3.99 9.22
CA GLU A 35 19.62 2.77 8.43
C GLU A 35 18.98 1.65 9.26
N ILE A 36 18.07 0.90 8.63
CA ILE A 36 17.50 -0.31 9.22
C ILE A 36 18.53 -1.42 9.07
N THR A 37 19.05 -1.95 10.18
CA THR A 37 20.07 -2.98 10.20
C THR A 37 19.49 -4.33 10.56
N GLU A 38 20.17 -5.42 10.14
CA GLU A 38 19.81 -6.82 10.48
C GLU A 38 20.17 -7.22 11.92
N GLU A 39 20.64 -6.29 12.75
CA GLU A 39 20.97 -6.53 14.17
C GLU A 39 19.72 -6.78 15.03
N TYR A 40 18.57 -6.37 14.54
CA TYR A 40 17.27 -6.50 15.23
C TYR A 40 16.46 -7.63 14.61
N GLU A 41 15.69 -8.33 15.45
CA GLU A 41 14.84 -9.45 15.03
C GLU A 41 13.79 -9.03 13.99
N ASP A 42 13.22 -7.82 14.16
CA ASP A 42 12.21 -7.24 13.26
C ASP A 42 12.23 -5.70 13.30
N ILE A 43 11.47 -5.09 12.40
CA ILE A 43 11.32 -3.63 12.31
C ILE A 43 10.76 -3.01 13.59
N HIS A 44 9.89 -3.71 14.31
CA HIS A 44 9.31 -3.21 15.55
C HIS A 44 10.34 -3.13 16.65
N SER A 45 11.20 -4.15 16.76
CA SER A 45 12.33 -4.19 17.71
C SER A 45 13.34 -3.07 17.40
N PHE A 46 13.62 -2.83 16.12
CA PHE A 46 14.43 -1.69 15.68
C PHE A 46 13.84 -0.35 16.12
N VAL A 47 12.55 -0.11 15.84
CA VAL A 47 11.86 1.14 16.19
C VAL A 47 11.80 1.32 17.70
N GLU A 48 11.50 0.24 18.46
CA GLU A 48 11.41 0.28 19.92
C GLU A 48 12.76 0.60 20.56
N ALA A 49 13.84 -0.01 20.11
CA ALA A 49 15.20 0.26 20.58
C ALA A 49 15.61 1.70 20.34
N ASN A 50 15.45 2.20 19.10
CA ASN A 50 15.77 3.57 18.75
C ASN A 50 14.90 4.60 19.53
N LEU A 51 13.65 4.25 19.81
CA LEU A 51 12.78 5.10 20.62
C LEU A 51 13.27 5.16 22.07
N ILE A 52 13.61 4.01 22.67
CA ILE A 52 14.16 3.96 24.04
C ILE A 52 15.45 4.75 24.14
N ASP A 53 16.33 4.66 23.15
CA ASP A 53 17.59 5.43 23.13
C ASP A 53 17.33 6.95 23.10
N ARG A 54 16.26 7.42 22.45
CA ARG A 54 15.93 8.85 22.35
C ARG A 54 15.19 9.41 23.58
N ILE A 55 14.23 8.66 24.11
CA ILE A 55 13.31 9.16 25.15
C ILE A 55 13.35 8.37 26.46
N GLY A 56 14.23 7.34 26.57
CA GLY A 56 14.45 6.58 27.78
C GLY A 56 13.24 5.70 28.16
N ASP A 57 12.91 5.66 29.47
CA ASP A 57 11.88 4.73 30.00
C ASP A 57 10.48 4.96 29.43
N ALA A 58 10.14 6.15 28.98
CA ALA A 58 8.86 6.40 28.30
C ALA A 58 8.73 5.57 27.03
N GLY A 59 9.84 5.31 26.31
CA GLY A 59 9.87 4.48 25.09
C GLY A 59 9.45 3.04 25.35
N LYS A 60 9.76 2.48 26.50
CA LYS A 60 9.38 1.10 26.88
C LYS A 60 7.85 0.92 26.97
N LYS A 61 7.12 2.01 27.17
CA LYS A 61 5.65 1.99 27.25
C LYS A 61 4.97 1.90 25.89
N LEU A 62 5.71 2.02 24.77
CA LEU A 62 5.19 1.85 23.40
C LEU A 62 4.47 0.52 23.24
N HIS A 63 4.99 -0.56 23.83
CA HIS A 63 4.45 -1.91 23.70
C HIS A 63 3.33 -2.26 24.71
N THR A 64 2.88 -1.30 25.51
CA THR A 64 1.90 -1.54 26.59
C THR A 64 0.60 -2.14 26.05
N GLY A 65 0.22 -3.29 26.60
CA GLY A 65 -1.07 -3.94 26.32
C GLY A 65 -1.23 -4.52 24.91
N ARG A 66 -0.13 -4.76 24.19
CA ARG A 66 -0.13 -5.35 22.84
C ARG A 66 0.81 -6.54 22.74
N SER A 67 0.50 -7.46 21.82
CA SER A 67 1.39 -8.50 21.35
C SER A 67 2.10 -8.05 20.08
N ARG A 68 3.30 -8.56 19.83
CA ARG A 68 3.99 -8.40 18.54
C ARG A 68 3.14 -8.94 17.39
N ASN A 69 2.41 -10.03 17.61
CA ASN A 69 1.50 -10.60 16.62
C ASN A 69 0.37 -9.62 16.23
N ASP A 70 -0.18 -8.86 17.18
CA ASP A 70 -1.20 -7.84 16.90
C ASP A 70 -0.64 -6.71 16.05
N GLN A 71 0.59 -6.28 16.32
CA GLN A 71 1.29 -5.25 15.53
C GLN A 71 1.51 -5.71 14.10
N VAL A 72 2.12 -6.89 13.91
CA VAL A 72 2.39 -7.45 12.57
C VAL A 72 1.09 -7.65 11.78
N ALA A 73 0.04 -8.18 12.40
CA ALA A 73 -1.25 -8.37 11.74
C ALA A 73 -1.89 -7.04 11.31
N LEU A 74 -1.76 -5.99 12.13
CA LEU A 74 -2.25 -4.65 11.79
C LEU A 74 -1.46 -4.04 10.64
N ASP A 75 -0.13 -4.09 10.69
CA ASP A 75 0.76 -3.53 9.69
C ASP A 75 0.54 -4.19 8.32
N MET A 76 0.41 -5.52 8.29
CA MET A 76 0.08 -6.25 7.05
C MET A 76 -1.27 -5.84 6.47
N LYS A 77 -2.26 -5.58 7.31
CA LYS A 77 -3.58 -5.10 6.84
C LYS A 77 -3.50 -3.68 6.29
N LEU A 78 -2.77 -2.79 6.96
CA LEU A 78 -2.59 -1.40 6.50
C LEU A 78 -1.81 -1.40 5.17
N TYR A 79 -0.68 -2.09 5.10
CA TYR A 79 0.12 -2.24 3.89
C TYR A 79 -0.71 -2.79 2.72
N THR A 80 -1.44 -3.90 2.94
CA THR A 80 -2.29 -4.51 1.90
C THR A 80 -3.36 -3.53 1.40
N ARG A 81 -3.95 -2.74 2.30
CA ARG A 81 -4.96 -1.74 1.94
C ARG A 81 -4.38 -0.61 1.09
N ASP A 82 -3.17 -0.15 1.43
CA ASP A 82 -2.49 0.89 0.68
C ASP A 82 -2.06 0.38 -0.71
N GLU A 83 -1.54 -0.86 -0.79
CA GLU A 83 -1.19 -1.51 -2.05
C GLU A 83 -2.41 -1.75 -2.95
N ILE A 84 -3.56 -2.13 -2.40
CA ILE A 84 -4.80 -2.26 -3.17
C ILE A 84 -5.20 -0.91 -3.77
N THR A 85 -5.10 0.18 -3.00
CA THR A 85 -5.40 1.53 -3.48
C THR A 85 -4.45 1.95 -4.61
N HIS A 86 -3.16 1.62 -4.47
CA HIS A 86 -2.16 1.88 -5.50
C HIS A 86 -2.43 1.07 -6.78
N LEU A 87 -2.73 -0.22 -6.65
CA LEU A 87 -3.09 -1.09 -7.79
C LEU A 87 -4.36 -0.62 -8.51
N ASP A 88 -5.39 -0.17 -7.76
CA ASP A 88 -6.61 0.42 -8.35
C ASP A 88 -6.27 1.64 -9.21
N SER A 89 -5.38 2.53 -8.74
CA SER A 89 -4.91 3.68 -9.49
C SER A 89 -4.20 3.28 -10.79
N LEU A 90 -3.23 2.36 -10.71
CA LEU A 90 -2.49 1.88 -11.88
C LEU A 90 -3.40 1.19 -12.91
N LEU A 91 -4.40 0.45 -12.44
CA LEU A 91 -5.35 -0.22 -13.31
C LEU A 91 -6.27 0.78 -14.04
N ARG A 92 -6.67 1.87 -13.38
CA ARG A 92 -7.41 2.96 -14.01
C ARG A 92 -6.58 3.67 -15.08
N GLU A 93 -5.32 3.98 -14.78
CA GLU A 93 -4.40 4.58 -15.75
C GLU A 93 -4.23 3.68 -17.00
N LEU A 94 -4.06 2.38 -16.80
CA LEU A 94 -4.00 1.42 -17.91
C LEU A 94 -5.29 1.44 -18.74
N MET A 95 -6.46 1.47 -18.07
CA MET A 95 -7.74 1.50 -18.76
C MET A 95 -7.95 2.80 -19.56
N GLU A 96 -7.47 3.94 -19.06
CA GLU A 96 -7.49 5.21 -19.81
C GLU A 96 -6.64 5.13 -21.09
N VAL A 97 -5.45 4.53 -21.02
CA VAL A 97 -4.60 4.31 -22.19
C VAL A 97 -5.28 3.39 -23.21
N LEU A 98 -5.90 2.29 -22.74
CA LEU A 98 -6.65 1.38 -23.62
C LEU A 98 -7.85 2.08 -24.28
N LEU A 99 -8.58 2.89 -23.53
CA LEU A 99 -9.71 3.66 -24.06
C LEU A 99 -9.26 4.63 -25.17
N LYS A 100 -8.21 5.38 -24.93
CA LYS A 100 -7.62 6.28 -25.92
C LYS A 100 -7.19 5.52 -27.18
N LEU A 101 -6.52 4.36 -27.00
CA LEU A 101 -6.12 3.51 -28.13
C LEU A 101 -7.33 3.01 -28.92
N MET A 102 -8.44 2.68 -28.25
CA MET A 102 -9.68 2.31 -28.92
C MET A 102 -10.28 3.48 -29.73
N GLU A 103 -10.36 4.68 -29.15
CA GLU A 103 -10.89 5.89 -29.80
C GLU A 103 -10.11 6.23 -31.08
N GLU A 104 -8.78 6.11 -31.05
CA GLU A 104 -7.90 6.41 -32.17
C GLU A 104 -7.94 5.34 -33.29
N ASN A 105 -8.48 4.14 -33.02
CA ASN A 105 -8.38 2.98 -33.93
C ASN A 105 -9.74 2.34 -34.27
N THR A 106 -10.82 3.11 -34.27
CA THR A 106 -12.16 2.61 -34.61
C THR A 106 -12.28 2.12 -36.06
N GLU A 107 -11.51 2.70 -36.98
CA GLU A 107 -11.46 2.36 -38.40
C GLU A 107 -10.20 1.60 -38.81
N THR A 108 -9.36 1.16 -37.86
CA THR A 108 -8.15 0.38 -38.13
C THR A 108 -8.52 -1.09 -38.22
N TYR A 109 -8.65 -1.63 -39.44
CA TYR A 109 -9.03 -3.01 -39.70
C TYR A 109 -7.82 -3.95 -39.59
N MET A 110 -8.03 -5.11 -38.97
CA MET A 110 -7.06 -6.19 -38.85
C MET A 110 -7.75 -7.56 -39.01
N PRO A 111 -7.00 -8.62 -39.42
CA PRO A 111 -7.59 -9.95 -39.48
C PRO A 111 -7.78 -10.53 -38.07
N GLY A 112 -8.99 -11.02 -37.79
CA GLY A 112 -9.21 -11.96 -36.70
C GLY A 112 -8.73 -13.36 -37.10
N PHE A 113 -8.31 -14.15 -36.11
CA PHE A 113 -7.79 -15.50 -36.37
C PHE A 113 -8.60 -16.55 -35.59
N THR A 114 -8.84 -17.70 -36.22
CA THR A 114 -9.31 -18.93 -35.58
C THR A 114 -8.43 -20.08 -36.04
N HIS A 115 -7.98 -20.92 -35.13
CA HIS A 115 -7.07 -22.04 -35.43
C HIS A 115 -5.85 -21.64 -36.27
N LEU A 116 -5.26 -20.49 -35.98
CA LEU A 116 -4.13 -19.90 -36.73
C LEU A 116 -4.45 -19.52 -38.18
N GLN A 117 -5.71 -19.54 -38.57
CA GLN A 117 -6.21 -19.17 -39.91
C GLN A 117 -6.86 -17.79 -39.85
N LYS A 118 -6.72 -16.98 -40.89
CA LYS A 118 -7.45 -15.72 -41.05
C LYS A 118 -8.95 -16.03 -41.13
N ALA A 119 -9.70 -15.36 -40.28
CA ALA A 119 -11.16 -15.48 -40.23
C ALA A 119 -11.84 -14.14 -40.65
N GLN A 120 -12.67 -13.56 -39.78
CA GLN A 120 -13.36 -12.31 -40.07
C GLN A 120 -12.44 -11.09 -39.86
N PRO A 121 -12.70 -9.95 -40.56
CA PRO A 121 -12.08 -8.69 -40.22
C PRO A 121 -12.63 -8.19 -38.87
N VAL A 122 -11.75 -7.60 -38.06
CA VAL A 122 -12.08 -6.91 -36.81
C VAL A 122 -11.38 -5.56 -36.79
N THR A 123 -11.86 -4.61 -36.00
CA THR A 123 -11.10 -3.36 -35.77
C THR A 123 -10.14 -3.55 -34.61
N LEU A 124 -9.04 -2.81 -34.60
CA LEU A 124 -8.11 -2.79 -33.49
C LEU A 124 -8.81 -2.32 -32.21
N ALA A 125 -9.73 -1.34 -32.31
CA ALA A 125 -10.54 -0.90 -31.19
C ALA A 125 -11.36 -2.04 -30.58
N HIS A 126 -12.01 -2.88 -31.40
CA HIS A 126 -12.76 -4.05 -30.92
C HIS A 126 -11.84 -5.06 -30.20
N HIS A 127 -10.67 -5.32 -30.75
CA HIS A 127 -9.69 -6.23 -30.13
C HIS A 127 -9.21 -5.72 -28.77
N VAL A 128 -8.81 -4.44 -28.69
CA VAL A 128 -8.35 -3.79 -27.44
C VAL A 128 -9.50 -3.68 -26.43
N GLY A 129 -10.74 -3.46 -26.89
CA GLY A 129 -11.94 -3.38 -26.08
C GLY A 129 -12.19 -4.64 -25.23
N ALA A 130 -11.79 -5.81 -25.73
CA ALA A 130 -11.89 -7.05 -24.95
C ALA A 130 -11.02 -6.99 -23.67
N TYR A 131 -9.80 -6.44 -23.76
CA TYR A 131 -8.93 -6.25 -22.60
C TYR A 131 -9.47 -5.17 -21.65
N PHE A 132 -9.98 -4.07 -22.19
CA PHE A 132 -10.64 -3.03 -21.41
C PHE A 132 -11.75 -3.62 -20.54
N GLU A 133 -12.65 -4.42 -21.11
CA GLU A 133 -13.74 -5.06 -20.38
C GLU A 133 -13.25 -6.11 -19.36
N MET A 134 -12.10 -6.78 -19.60
CA MET A 134 -11.47 -7.64 -18.61
C MET A 134 -10.98 -6.86 -17.39
N PHE A 135 -10.27 -5.76 -17.59
CA PHE A 135 -9.77 -4.91 -16.52
C PHE A 135 -10.89 -4.19 -15.77
N LYS A 136 -11.94 -3.77 -16.46
CA LYS A 136 -13.15 -3.20 -15.84
C LYS A 136 -13.81 -4.18 -14.86
N ARG A 137 -13.94 -5.46 -15.25
CA ARG A 137 -14.42 -6.50 -14.31
C ARG A 137 -13.47 -6.72 -13.15
N CYS A 138 -12.16 -6.68 -13.38
CA CYS A 138 -11.16 -6.76 -12.32
C CYS A 138 -11.36 -5.67 -11.28
N LEU A 139 -11.54 -4.40 -11.68
CA LEU A 139 -11.84 -3.29 -10.78
C LEU A 139 -13.11 -3.49 -9.95
N LEU A 140 -14.19 -4.01 -10.56
CA LEU A 140 -15.44 -4.26 -9.86
C LEU A 140 -15.32 -5.31 -8.75
N TYR A 141 -14.43 -6.29 -8.91
CA TYR A 141 -14.21 -7.35 -7.91
C TYR A 141 -13.16 -6.99 -6.85
N THR A 142 -12.25 -6.05 -7.15
CA THR A 142 -11.19 -5.61 -6.23
C THR A 142 -11.53 -4.33 -5.49
N SER A 143 -12.48 -3.54 -5.97
CA SER A 143 -12.97 -2.37 -5.26
C SER A 143 -13.84 -2.82 -4.07
N PRO A 144 -13.48 -2.47 -2.83
CA PRO A 144 -14.37 -2.73 -1.70
C PRO A 144 -15.65 -1.93 -1.89
N SER A 145 -16.75 -2.65 -1.98
CA SER A 145 -18.12 -2.11 -2.00
C SER A 145 -18.49 -1.50 -0.66
#